data_f93299fb991e3dfca561825fceaf1df3
#
_entry.id   f93299fb991e3dfca561825fceaf1df3
#
_cell.length_a   1.000
_cell.length_b   1.000
_cell.length_c   1.000
_cell.angle_alpha   90.00
_cell.angle_beta   90.00
_cell.angle_gamma   90.00
#
_symmetry.space_group_name_H-M   'P 1'
#
loop_
_entity.id
_entity.type
_entity.pdbx_description
1 polymer ?
#
loop_
_entity_poly.entity_id
_entity_poly.type
_entity_poly.pdbx_seq_one_letter_code
_entity_poly.pdbx_strand_id
1 'polypeptide(L)'
;MWQALMRGETEPFADVTREEHAALKHAASSARRGFVRFGAGFGGDFYGGFGVDSKNGEGHQPWQEAQRSVLKLKGANVSFVRRDFTETPNDALVYADPPYAGTYLYQGRAFDHAAFWSWVRQRKGPTFISELTGPDDIDIVWRKAHKSQNASNSPTTKATAQIITREERLYYKPGVSP
;
A
#
# COMPACT_ATOMS: atom_id res chain seq x y z
N MET A 1 -5.30 -10.87 -6.25
CA MET A 1 -4.83 -10.11 -7.43
C MET A 1 -3.46 -10.61 -7.88
N TRP A 2 -2.35 -10.34 -7.20
CA TRP A 2 -0.99 -10.68 -7.66
C TRP A 2 -0.79 -12.16 -7.98
N GLN A 3 -1.32 -13.08 -7.17
CA GLN A 3 -1.28 -14.52 -7.45
C GLN A 3 -1.94 -14.89 -8.80
N ALA A 4 -3.06 -14.25 -9.14
CA ALA A 4 -3.75 -14.47 -10.40
C ALA A 4 -2.90 -13.94 -11.58
N LEU A 5 -2.32 -12.75 -11.44
CA LEU A 5 -1.42 -12.17 -12.42
C LEU A 5 -0.18 -13.06 -12.66
N MET A 6 0.41 -13.62 -11.59
CA MET A 6 1.56 -14.51 -11.70
C MET A 6 1.22 -15.83 -12.43
N ARG A 7 -0.03 -16.29 -12.35
CA ARG A 7 -0.53 -17.44 -13.14
C ARG A 7 -0.87 -17.09 -14.59
N GLY A 8 -0.75 -15.82 -14.97
CA GLY A 8 -1.07 -15.37 -16.32
C GLY A 8 -2.56 -15.15 -16.60
N GLU A 9 -3.38 -15.06 -15.54
CA GLU A 9 -4.79 -14.73 -15.68
C GLU A 9 -4.93 -13.27 -16.13
N THR A 10 -5.54 -13.03 -17.28
CA THR A 10 -5.71 -11.67 -17.85
C THR A 10 -7.14 -11.15 -17.71
N GLU A 11 -8.13 -12.02 -17.74
CA GLU A 11 -9.56 -11.65 -17.65
C GLU A 11 -9.96 -10.81 -16.43
N PRO A 12 -9.44 -11.09 -15.21
CA PRO A 12 -9.76 -10.26 -14.06
C PRO A 12 -9.27 -8.81 -14.15
N PHE A 13 -8.50 -8.47 -15.19
CA PHE A 13 -7.77 -7.21 -15.33
C PHE A 13 -8.19 -6.37 -16.55
N ALA A 14 -9.32 -6.71 -17.16
CA ALA A 14 -9.91 -5.92 -18.23
C ALA A 14 -10.41 -4.54 -17.72
N ASP A 15 -10.79 -3.69 -18.64
CA ASP A 15 -11.32 -2.35 -18.36
C ASP A 15 -12.43 -2.37 -17.30
N VAL A 16 -12.47 -1.33 -16.49
CA VAL A 16 -13.39 -1.19 -15.35
C VAL A 16 -14.36 -0.07 -15.65
N THR A 17 -15.67 -0.34 -15.54
CA THR A 17 -16.69 0.72 -15.58
C THR A 17 -16.97 1.29 -14.19
N ARG A 18 -17.58 2.46 -14.14
CA ARG A 18 -17.99 3.09 -12.88
C ARG A 18 -19.02 2.25 -12.12
N GLU A 19 -19.94 1.63 -12.84
CA GLU A 19 -20.99 0.76 -12.31
C GLU A 19 -20.39 -0.50 -11.70
N GLU A 20 -19.45 -1.11 -12.40
CA GLU A 20 -18.73 -2.27 -11.89
C GLU A 20 -17.90 -1.94 -10.65
N HIS A 21 -17.17 -0.79 -10.66
CA HIS A 21 -16.45 -0.31 -9.49
C HIS A 21 -17.37 -0.19 -8.26
N ALA A 22 -18.54 0.39 -8.42
CA ALA A 22 -19.53 0.52 -7.34
C ALA A 22 -20.05 -0.84 -6.85
N ALA A 23 -20.37 -1.76 -7.77
CA ALA A 23 -20.88 -3.09 -7.45
C ALA A 23 -19.85 -3.95 -6.70
N LEU A 24 -18.58 -3.92 -7.13
CA LEU A 24 -17.52 -4.70 -6.53
C LEU A 24 -17.14 -4.26 -5.12
N LYS A 25 -17.51 -3.06 -4.70
CA LYS A 25 -17.27 -2.58 -3.33
C LYS A 25 -17.81 -3.53 -2.26
N HIS A 26 -18.94 -4.15 -2.51
CA HIS A 26 -19.63 -5.04 -1.58
C HIS A 26 -19.59 -6.53 -1.99
N ALA A 27 -18.92 -6.85 -3.09
CA ALA A 27 -18.83 -8.21 -3.60
C ALA A 27 -17.90 -9.10 -2.76
N ALA A 28 -17.95 -10.40 -2.98
CA ALA A 28 -17.03 -11.37 -2.38
C ALA A 28 -15.58 -11.10 -2.84
N SER A 29 -14.62 -11.56 -2.04
CA SER A 29 -13.19 -11.38 -2.34
C SER A 29 -12.80 -12.16 -3.61
N SER A 30 -12.21 -11.47 -4.59
CA SER A 30 -11.75 -12.05 -5.85
C SER A 30 -10.52 -11.31 -6.38
N ALA A 31 -9.86 -11.88 -7.39
CA ALA A 31 -8.76 -11.21 -8.09
C ALA A 31 -9.23 -9.91 -8.75
N ARG A 32 -10.41 -9.94 -9.40
CA ARG A 32 -11.06 -8.78 -10.02
C ARG A 32 -11.35 -7.68 -9.00
N ARG A 33 -11.99 -8.04 -7.88
CA ARG A 33 -12.26 -7.07 -6.81
C ARG A 33 -10.98 -6.43 -6.27
N GLY A 34 -9.93 -7.21 -6.07
CA GLY A 34 -8.63 -6.70 -5.62
C GLY A 34 -7.99 -5.74 -6.63
N PHE A 35 -8.10 -6.04 -7.92
CA PHE A 35 -7.60 -5.19 -8.99
C PHE A 35 -8.37 -3.86 -9.07
N VAL A 36 -9.71 -3.92 -9.14
CA VAL A 36 -10.58 -2.75 -9.24
C VAL A 36 -10.40 -1.83 -8.04
N ARG A 37 -10.24 -2.39 -6.85
CA ARG A 37 -10.01 -1.65 -5.61
C ARG A 37 -8.77 -0.77 -5.67
N PHE A 38 -7.65 -1.30 -6.16
CA PHE A 38 -6.36 -0.61 -6.14
C PHE A 38 -6.05 0.10 -7.47
N GLY A 39 -6.55 -0.41 -8.56
CA GLY A 39 -6.24 0.08 -9.89
C GLY A 39 -7.20 1.15 -10.40
N ALA A 40 -8.49 1.06 -10.10
CA ALA A 40 -9.50 2.00 -10.57
C ALA A 40 -9.98 2.99 -9.50
N GLY A 41 -9.44 2.91 -8.28
CA GLY A 41 -9.75 3.83 -7.19
C GLY A 41 -8.82 5.04 -7.17
N PHE A 42 -9.37 6.21 -6.82
CA PHE A 42 -8.57 7.42 -6.63
C PHE A 42 -7.89 7.40 -5.25
N GLY A 43 -6.61 7.80 -5.21
CA GLY A 43 -5.87 8.05 -3.96
C GLY A 43 -5.47 6.82 -3.14
N GLY A 44 -5.63 5.60 -3.67
CA GLY A 44 -5.28 4.36 -2.94
C GLY A 44 -6.29 3.96 -1.86
N ASP A 45 -7.37 4.73 -1.69
CA ASP A 45 -8.44 4.42 -0.75
C ASP A 45 -9.24 3.18 -1.16
N PHE A 46 -9.77 2.47 -0.13
CA PHE A 46 -10.63 1.33 -0.35
C PHE A 46 -11.93 1.73 -1.06
N TYR A 47 -11.97 1.51 -2.36
CA TYR A 47 -13.08 1.98 -3.19
C TYR A 47 -13.37 3.47 -2.97
N GLY A 48 -12.32 4.29 -2.95
CA GLY A 48 -12.39 5.73 -3.10
C GLY A 48 -13.11 6.13 -4.39
N GLY A 49 -13.10 7.37 -4.76
CA GLY A 49 -13.72 7.81 -6.03
C GLY A 49 -13.19 6.99 -7.22
N PHE A 50 -14.06 6.70 -8.20
CA PHE A 50 -13.63 6.09 -9.46
C PHE A 50 -12.67 7.05 -10.20
N GLY A 51 -11.44 6.62 -10.42
CA GLY A 51 -10.42 7.39 -11.11
C GLY A 51 -10.67 7.39 -12.63
N VAL A 52 -10.90 8.56 -13.22
CA VAL A 52 -10.95 8.75 -14.67
C VAL A 52 -9.72 9.57 -15.05
N ASP A 53 -8.96 9.14 -16.07
CA ASP A 53 -7.92 9.97 -16.65
C ASP A 53 -8.57 11.18 -17.35
N SER A 54 -8.31 12.38 -16.82
CA SER A 54 -8.90 13.62 -17.29
C SER A 54 -8.45 14.03 -18.70
N LYS A 55 -7.40 13.41 -19.24
CA LYS A 55 -6.84 13.79 -20.53
C LYS A 55 -7.51 13.12 -21.73
N ASN A 56 -8.04 11.91 -21.57
CA ASN A 56 -8.61 11.13 -22.67
C ASN A 56 -10.04 10.66 -22.44
N GLY A 57 -10.67 10.94 -21.28
CA GLY A 57 -12.00 10.40 -20.94
C GLY A 57 -12.01 8.89 -20.72
N GLU A 58 -10.91 8.22 -20.93
CA GLU A 58 -10.71 6.81 -20.65
C GLU A 58 -10.20 6.66 -19.23
N GLY A 59 -10.76 5.71 -18.50
CA GLY A 59 -10.28 5.39 -17.15
C GLY A 59 -8.79 5.05 -17.19
N HIS A 60 -8.05 5.48 -16.16
CA HIS A 60 -6.66 5.06 -15.98
C HIS A 60 -6.55 3.55 -16.20
N GLN A 61 -5.64 3.12 -17.06
CA GLN A 61 -5.49 1.70 -17.42
C GLN A 61 -4.48 0.98 -16.50
N PRO A 62 -4.87 0.73 -15.26
CA PRO A 62 -3.97 0.17 -14.23
C PRO A 62 -3.54 -1.26 -14.57
N TRP A 63 -4.25 -1.94 -15.46
CA TRP A 63 -3.91 -3.28 -15.87
C TRP A 63 -2.58 -3.34 -16.64
N GLN A 64 -2.26 -2.32 -17.44
CA GLN A 64 -0.98 -2.25 -18.17
C GLN A 64 0.19 -2.12 -17.19
N GLU A 65 0.03 -1.32 -16.14
CA GLU A 65 1.06 -1.17 -15.10
C GLU A 65 1.21 -2.45 -14.28
N ALA A 66 0.10 -3.12 -13.97
CA ALA A 66 0.12 -4.40 -13.28
C ALA A 66 0.83 -5.48 -14.12
N GLN A 67 0.55 -5.54 -15.42
CA GLN A 67 1.25 -6.45 -16.33
C GLN A 67 2.75 -6.15 -16.44
N ARG A 68 3.14 -4.87 -16.59
CA ARG A 68 4.56 -4.47 -16.60
C ARG A 68 5.26 -4.87 -15.31
N SER A 69 4.59 -4.72 -14.18
CA SER A 69 5.13 -5.11 -12.87
C SER A 69 5.33 -6.62 -12.76
N VAL A 70 4.37 -7.41 -13.24
CA VAL A 70 4.49 -8.88 -13.28
C VAL A 70 5.64 -9.33 -14.19
N LEU A 71 5.83 -8.67 -15.34
CA LEU A 71 6.96 -8.99 -16.21
C LEU A 71 8.32 -8.80 -15.52
N LYS A 72 8.46 -7.80 -14.66
CA LYS A 72 9.67 -7.59 -13.85
C LYS A 72 9.90 -8.70 -12.82
N LEU A 73 8.84 -9.40 -12.41
CA LEU A 73 8.90 -10.50 -11.45
C LEU A 73 9.11 -11.87 -12.11
N LYS A 74 9.02 -11.94 -13.46
CA LYS A 74 9.27 -13.19 -14.19
C LYS A 74 10.71 -13.65 -13.95
N GLY A 75 10.85 -14.90 -13.57
CA GLY A 75 12.15 -15.52 -13.26
C GLY A 75 12.63 -15.29 -11.83
N ALA A 76 11.99 -14.42 -11.05
CA ALA A 76 12.25 -14.30 -9.62
C ALA A 76 11.41 -15.32 -8.83
N ASN A 77 12.00 -15.90 -7.78
CA ASN A 77 11.26 -16.78 -6.85
C ASN A 77 10.42 -15.92 -5.90
N VAL A 78 9.22 -15.53 -6.34
CA VAL A 78 8.32 -14.64 -5.61
C VAL A 78 7.03 -15.36 -5.24
N SER A 79 6.62 -15.23 -3.98
CA SER A 79 5.32 -15.69 -3.51
C SER A 79 4.55 -14.54 -2.84
N PHE A 80 3.22 -14.54 -3.01
CA PHE A 80 2.30 -13.60 -2.38
C PHE A 80 1.47 -14.35 -1.36
N VAL A 81 1.60 -14.02 -0.08
CA VAL A 81 0.86 -14.64 1.00
C VAL A 81 0.08 -13.57 1.79
N ARG A 82 -1.05 -13.96 2.35
CA ARG A 82 -1.79 -13.14 3.31
C ARG A 82 -1.58 -13.76 4.68
N ARG A 83 -0.89 -13.02 5.56
CA ARG A 83 -0.65 -13.43 6.94
C ARG A 83 -0.53 -12.20 7.84
N ASP A 84 -0.57 -12.41 9.14
CA ASP A 84 -0.19 -11.39 10.11
C ASP A 84 1.33 -11.15 10.06
N PHE A 85 1.80 -9.94 10.37
CA PHE A 85 3.22 -9.62 10.36
C PHE A 85 4.01 -10.45 11.38
N THR A 86 3.38 -10.84 12.47
CA THR A 86 3.98 -11.69 13.52
C THR A 86 4.33 -13.09 13.05
N GLU A 87 3.70 -13.57 11.97
CA GLU A 87 3.98 -14.87 11.35
C GLU A 87 5.19 -14.85 10.40
N THR A 88 5.84 -13.70 10.25
CA THR A 88 7.04 -13.58 9.39
C THR A 88 8.22 -14.29 10.05
N PRO A 89 9.01 -15.13 9.30
CA PRO A 89 10.19 -15.82 9.83
C PRO A 89 11.12 -14.84 10.55
N ASN A 90 11.50 -15.16 11.77
CA ASN A 90 12.17 -14.24 12.68
C ASN A 90 13.57 -13.80 12.22
N ASP A 91 14.25 -14.65 11.46
CA ASP A 91 15.63 -14.49 10.95
C ASP A 91 15.68 -13.91 9.52
N ALA A 92 14.55 -13.79 8.83
CA ALA A 92 14.50 -13.24 7.49
C ALA A 92 14.84 -11.75 7.47
N LEU A 93 15.45 -11.26 6.37
CA LEU A 93 15.47 -9.84 6.06
C LEU A 93 14.05 -9.37 5.74
N VAL A 94 13.63 -8.29 6.38
CA VAL A 94 12.29 -7.73 6.20
C VAL A 94 12.38 -6.26 5.78
N TYR A 95 11.55 -5.88 4.82
CA TYR A 95 11.12 -4.50 4.61
C TYR A 95 9.64 -4.40 5.00
N ALA A 96 9.33 -3.59 5.98
CA ALA A 96 8.00 -3.36 6.49
C ALA A 96 7.49 -1.96 6.11
N ASP A 97 6.27 -1.91 5.58
CA ASP A 97 5.56 -0.67 5.25
C ASP A 97 4.18 -0.70 5.95
N PRO A 98 4.15 -0.45 7.26
CA PRO A 98 2.91 -0.47 8.04
C PRO A 98 2.01 0.73 7.70
N PRO A 99 0.72 0.72 8.07
CA PRO A 99 -0.10 1.92 8.07
C PRO A 99 0.57 3.01 8.92
N TYR A 100 0.89 4.17 8.32
CA TYR A 100 1.64 5.22 9.01
C TYR A 100 0.86 5.81 10.18
N ALA A 101 1.55 6.04 11.28
CA ALA A 101 0.98 6.61 12.49
C ALA A 101 0.35 8.00 12.23
N GLY A 102 -0.86 8.22 12.73
CA GLY A 102 -1.58 9.47 12.54
C GLY A 102 -2.17 9.67 11.14
N THR A 103 -2.12 8.66 10.27
CA THR A 103 -2.77 8.69 8.96
C THR A 103 -4.15 8.04 9.00
N TYR A 104 -4.85 8.07 7.85
CA TYR A 104 -6.20 7.53 7.71
C TYR A 104 -6.27 6.04 8.09
N LEU A 105 -7.31 5.67 8.85
CA LEU A 105 -7.53 4.29 9.26
C LEU A 105 -7.94 3.42 8.08
N TYR A 106 -7.11 2.47 7.70
CA TYR A 106 -7.47 1.49 6.68
C TYR A 106 -8.66 0.62 7.14
N GLN A 107 -9.80 0.76 6.46
CA GLN A 107 -11.04 0.03 6.77
C GLN A 107 -11.58 0.27 8.19
N GLY A 108 -11.33 1.45 8.79
CA GLY A 108 -11.80 1.79 10.13
C GLY A 108 -11.13 1.01 11.28
N ARG A 109 -10.07 0.27 11.00
CA ARG A 109 -9.30 -0.46 12.02
C ARG A 109 -8.04 0.30 12.38
N ALA A 110 -7.82 0.49 13.66
CA ALA A 110 -6.56 0.99 14.17
C ALA A 110 -5.46 -0.07 14.01
N PHE A 111 -4.30 0.36 13.53
CA PHE A 111 -3.10 -0.49 13.54
C PHE A 111 -2.41 -0.36 14.90
N ASP A 112 -2.03 -1.48 15.51
CA ASP A 112 -1.32 -1.49 16.80
C ASP A 112 0.17 -1.23 16.58
N HIS A 113 0.55 0.04 16.56
CA HIS A 113 1.94 0.46 16.41
C HIS A 113 2.82 -0.01 17.58
N ALA A 114 2.28 -0.13 18.79
CA ALA A 114 3.05 -0.58 19.96
C ALA A 114 3.43 -2.07 19.80
N ALA A 115 2.47 -2.91 19.45
CA ALA A 115 2.71 -4.32 19.14
C ALA A 115 3.67 -4.50 17.97
N PHE A 116 3.52 -3.67 16.92
CA PHE A 116 4.40 -3.71 15.74
C PHE A 116 5.85 -3.38 16.11
N TRP A 117 6.12 -2.29 16.83
CA TRP A 117 7.47 -1.92 17.25
C TRP A 117 8.07 -2.92 18.26
N SER A 118 7.23 -3.52 19.11
CA SER A 118 7.66 -4.63 19.97
C SER A 118 8.13 -5.83 19.15
N TRP A 119 7.37 -6.21 18.13
CA TRP A 119 7.74 -7.27 17.21
C TRP A 119 9.04 -6.94 16.46
N VAL A 120 9.23 -5.71 15.96
CA VAL A 120 10.47 -5.29 15.30
C VAL A 120 11.69 -5.50 16.21
N ARG A 121 11.60 -5.12 17.48
CA ARG A 121 12.70 -5.29 18.45
C ARG A 121 13.08 -6.74 18.70
N GLN A 122 12.13 -7.64 18.64
CA GLN A 122 12.32 -9.08 18.89
C GLN A 122 12.87 -9.84 17.67
N ARG A 123 12.93 -9.22 16.51
CA ARG A 123 13.42 -9.88 15.30
C ARG A 123 14.94 -10.19 15.39
N LYS A 124 15.31 -11.37 14.90
CA LYS A 124 16.71 -11.77 14.75
C LYS A 124 17.30 -11.29 13.43
N GLY A 125 16.48 -11.28 12.35
CA GLY A 125 16.90 -10.80 11.05
C GLY A 125 16.89 -9.27 10.93
N PRO A 126 17.65 -8.71 9.99
CA PRO A 126 17.66 -7.28 9.72
C PRO A 126 16.28 -6.81 9.22
N THR A 127 15.86 -5.64 9.69
CA THR A 127 14.52 -5.11 9.38
C THR A 127 14.62 -3.64 9.02
N PHE A 128 14.09 -3.30 7.84
CA PHE A 128 13.88 -1.92 7.38
C PHE A 128 12.42 -1.58 7.53
N ILE A 129 12.11 -0.36 7.96
CA ILE A 129 10.73 0.09 8.20
C ILE A 129 10.53 1.48 7.61
N SER A 130 9.56 1.66 6.69
CA SER A 130 9.06 2.95 6.26
C SER A 130 8.04 3.46 7.26
N GLU A 131 8.23 4.69 7.80
CA GLU A 131 7.27 5.31 8.72
C GLU A 131 7.55 6.82 8.82
N LEU A 132 6.54 7.60 9.20
CA LEU A 132 6.69 9.04 9.47
C LEU A 132 7.31 9.29 10.85
N THR A 133 6.95 8.46 11.82
CA THR A 133 7.43 8.55 13.21
C THR A 133 7.71 7.18 13.77
N GLY A 134 8.72 7.06 14.61
CA GLY A 134 9.08 5.79 15.24
C GLY A 134 9.83 6.02 16.55
N PRO A 135 10.18 4.94 17.25
CA PRO A 135 10.88 5.02 18.51
C PRO A 135 12.33 5.50 18.35
N ASP A 136 12.86 6.12 19.39
CA ASP A 136 14.22 6.68 19.38
C ASP A 136 15.33 5.61 19.49
N ASP A 137 14.97 4.38 19.87
CA ASP A 137 15.89 3.25 20.02
C ASP A 137 16.14 2.46 18.72
N ILE A 138 15.58 2.91 17.59
CA ILE A 138 15.82 2.31 16.28
C ILE A 138 16.36 3.37 15.32
N ASP A 139 17.49 3.07 14.69
CA ASP A 139 18.22 4.01 13.85
C ASP A 139 17.42 4.45 12.62
N ILE A 140 17.47 5.73 12.30
CA ILE A 140 16.99 6.28 11.05
C ILE A 140 18.13 6.33 10.06
N VAL A 141 18.09 5.53 9.01
CA VAL A 141 19.14 5.43 8.00
C VAL A 141 18.89 6.29 6.77
N TRP A 142 17.65 6.79 6.61
CA TRP A 142 17.31 7.69 5.52
C TRP A 142 16.09 8.55 5.85
N ARG A 143 16.05 9.77 5.31
CA ARG A 143 14.94 10.73 5.46
C ARG A 143 14.66 11.46 4.16
N LYS A 144 13.39 11.74 3.89
CA LYS A 144 12.97 12.57 2.77
C LYS A 144 11.75 13.40 3.13
N ALA A 145 11.92 14.73 3.08
CA ALA A 145 10.79 15.64 3.18
C ALA A 145 10.05 15.72 1.84
N HIS A 146 8.73 15.61 1.87
CA HIS A 146 7.87 15.85 0.71
C HIS A 146 6.68 16.71 1.09
N LYS A 147 6.25 17.52 0.13
CA LYS A 147 5.04 18.34 0.27
C LYS A 147 3.84 17.51 -0.18
N SER A 148 2.93 17.26 0.73
CA SER A 148 1.65 16.62 0.42
C SER A 148 0.56 17.70 0.36
N GLN A 149 -0.22 17.72 -0.72
CA GLN A 149 -1.43 18.52 -0.78
C GLN A 149 -2.57 17.67 -0.19
N ASN A 150 -3.13 18.09 0.94
CA ASN A 150 -4.41 17.55 1.36
C ASN A 150 -5.49 18.17 0.47
N ALA A 151 -5.82 17.51 -0.63
CA ALA A 151 -7.04 17.80 -1.35
C ALA A 151 -8.21 17.22 -0.54
N SER A 152 -8.79 18.00 0.38
CA SER A 152 -10.12 17.67 0.88
C SER A 152 -11.10 17.94 -0.24
N ASN A 153 -11.44 16.92 -1.02
CA ASN A 153 -12.49 16.96 -2.04
C ASN A 153 -13.87 16.94 -1.37
N SER A 154 -14.14 17.94 -0.53
CA SER A 154 -15.52 18.24 -0.14
C SER A 154 -16.00 19.39 -1.02
N PRO A 155 -17.06 19.22 -1.85
CA PRO A 155 -17.55 20.25 -2.76
C PRO A 155 -18.18 21.46 -2.05
N THR A 156 -18.25 21.45 -0.72
CA THR A 156 -18.96 22.46 0.09
C THR A 156 -18.04 23.45 0.82
N THR A 157 -16.73 23.25 0.80
CA THR A 157 -15.83 24.25 1.38
C THR A 157 -14.66 24.48 0.44
N LYS A 158 -14.49 25.71 -0.07
CA LYS A 158 -13.24 26.19 -0.65
C LYS A 158 -12.20 26.30 0.48
N ALA A 159 -11.81 25.16 1.05
CA ALA A 159 -10.72 25.11 1.99
C ALA A 159 -9.42 25.32 1.21
N THR A 160 -8.70 26.36 1.56
CA THR A 160 -7.35 26.64 1.10
C THR A 160 -6.53 25.37 1.26
N ALA A 161 -6.05 24.80 0.16
CA ALA A 161 -5.23 23.61 0.19
C ALA A 161 -4.00 23.88 1.07
N GLN A 162 -4.00 23.32 2.28
CA GLN A 162 -2.86 23.44 3.17
C GLN A 162 -1.75 22.50 2.67
N ILE A 163 -0.63 23.06 2.29
CA ILE A 163 0.56 22.28 1.97
C ILE A 163 1.13 21.79 3.30
N ILE A 164 1.02 20.49 3.56
CA ILE A 164 1.63 19.86 4.72
C ILE A 164 2.95 19.26 4.27
N THR A 165 4.04 19.68 4.92
CA THR A 165 5.33 19.02 4.74
C THR A 165 5.38 17.81 5.68
N ARG A 166 5.58 16.62 5.11
CA ARG A 166 5.79 15.39 5.85
C ARG A 166 7.21 14.90 5.59
N GLU A 167 7.83 14.30 6.58
CA GLU A 167 9.13 13.65 6.46
C GLU A 167 8.92 12.13 6.55
N GLU A 168 9.17 11.44 5.46
CA GLU A 168 9.24 9.99 5.42
C GLU A 168 10.62 9.54 5.88
N ARG A 169 10.66 8.50 6.70
CA ARG A 169 11.86 7.97 7.32
C ARG A 169 11.98 6.49 7.03
N LEU A 170 13.21 6.04 6.80
CA LEU A 170 13.55 4.64 6.78
C LEU A 170 14.29 4.31 8.06
N TYR A 171 13.67 3.51 8.89
CA TYR A 171 14.27 2.97 10.11
C TYR A 171 14.99 1.67 9.80
N TYR A 172 16.03 1.37 10.55
CA TYR A 172 16.79 0.14 10.41
C TYR A 172 17.07 -0.48 11.78
N LYS A 173 16.65 -1.73 11.93
CA LYS A 173 17.00 -2.59 13.06
C LYS A 173 17.97 -3.66 12.53
N PRO A 174 19.24 -3.68 13.00
CA PRO A 174 20.21 -4.71 12.57
C PRO A 174 19.76 -6.10 12.99
N GLY A 175 20.22 -7.10 12.23
CA GLY A 175 20.10 -8.49 12.65
C GLY A 175 21.01 -8.78 13.86
N VAL A 176 20.68 -9.84 14.58
CA VAL A 176 21.56 -10.38 15.62
C VAL A 176 22.61 -11.22 14.92
N SER A 177 23.89 -10.92 15.16
CA SER A 177 24.99 -11.79 14.67
C SER A 177 24.83 -13.20 15.25
N PRO A 178 25.07 -14.26 14.45
CA PRO A 178 25.01 -15.63 14.93
C PRO A 178 26.03 -15.91 16.03
#